data_4502f2f6989bb876fa1d703d05f6db59
#
_entry.id   4502f2f6989bb876fa1d703d05f6db59
#
_cell.length_a   1.000
_cell.length_b   1.000
_cell.length_c   1.000
_cell.angle_alpha   90.00
_cell.angle_beta   90.00
_cell.angle_gamma   90.00
#
_symmetry.space_group_name_H-M   'P 1'
#
loop_
_entity.id
_entity.type
_entity.pdbx_description
1 polymer ?
#
loop_
_entity_poly.entity_id
_entity_poly.type
_entity_poly.pdbx_seq_one_letter_code
_entity_poly.pdbx_strand_id
1 'polypeptide(L)'
;MINRKITILGPEGTNLYILFQFMLFSVISWFTLFSSIESIEFTTNNILTRQIVFSLVGLIVFFLTTYLSIENLYNLINSLFFLSISVLLGLLFTTPILGVRRWYDLEPLGLPIFIQPSEFSKIILVLFIAKMLSQKANKLFAISGVLISMFLIFIQPDLGTTMLLLIVASLMLFVSDIKLRSAVVGLLVLFLSFFILLEFNFFGDYQISRITDFFSGDDFSQNQSRLSISSGGLFGTYFTESKIIEVFVPVQTTDFIFSLYSRNFGFFGGLLLIALWIVFFFRVNRIIKRTQIEFEKYLLSGLLILLGVQILINLFTILGFIPLTGIPFPLLSLGGSSIFSTAIIFGLINRVFIENNIVV
;
A
#
# COMPACT_ATOMS: atom_id res chain seq x y z
N MET A 1 -9.45 8.74 33.39
CA MET A 1 -9.62 7.28 33.20
C MET A 1 -11.06 7.02 32.80
N ILE A 2 -11.34 6.89 31.51
CA ILE A 2 -12.68 6.53 31.02
C ILE A 2 -12.74 5.01 31.08
N ASN A 3 -13.61 4.49 31.96
CA ASN A 3 -13.88 3.06 32.06
C ASN A 3 -14.47 2.57 30.71
N ARG A 4 -13.61 2.19 29.78
CA ARG A 4 -14.06 1.48 28.56
C ARG A 4 -14.43 0.06 28.97
N LYS A 5 -15.74 -0.24 29.02
CA LYS A 5 -16.22 -1.61 29.13
C LYS A 5 -15.57 -2.42 28.01
N ILE A 6 -14.81 -3.44 28.40
CA ILE A 6 -14.36 -4.49 27.50
C ILE A 6 -15.62 -5.23 27.04
N THR A 7 -16.21 -4.80 25.94
CA THR A 7 -17.26 -5.55 25.28
C THR A 7 -16.57 -6.74 24.63
N ILE A 8 -16.72 -7.92 25.23
CA ILE A 8 -16.31 -9.19 24.64
C ILE A 8 -17.05 -9.32 23.31
N LEU A 9 -16.28 -9.38 22.26
CA LEU A 9 -16.69 -9.38 20.86
C LEU A 9 -17.57 -10.57 20.54
N GLY A 10 -18.86 -10.32 20.41
CA GLY A 10 -19.75 -11.12 19.57
C GLY A 10 -19.64 -10.62 18.11
N PRO A 11 -20.24 -11.30 17.13
CA PRO A 11 -20.30 -10.85 15.74
C PRO A 11 -20.93 -9.45 15.55
N GLU A 12 -21.54 -8.89 16.58
CA GLU A 12 -22.14 -7.55 16.64
C GLU A 12 -21.12 -6.40 16.68
N GLY A 13 -19.82 -6.69 16.87
CA GLY A 13 -18.76 -5.66 16.99
C GLY A 13 -18.05 -5.29 15.72
N THR A 14 -18.08 -6.09 14.66
CA THR A 14 -17.38 -5.78 13.41
C THR A 14 -18.21 -4.88 12.50
N ASN A 15 -17.58 -3.85 11.93
CA ASN A 15 -18.24 -3.12 10.85
C ASN A 15 -18.32 -4.01 9.61
N LEU A 16 -19.49 -4.58 9.39
CA LEU A 16 -19.76 -5.48 8.26
C LEU A 16 -19.40 -4.84 6.91
N TYR A 17 -19.48 -3.51 6.81
CA TYR A 17 -19.11 -2.81 5.58
C TYR A 17 -17.58 -2.89 5.30
N ILE A 18 -16.73 -2.69 6.32
CA ILE A 18 -15.26 -2.77 6.14
C ILE A 18 -14.84 -4.19 5.78
N LEU A 19 -15.42 -5.19 6.46
CA LEU A 19 -15.22 -6.59 6.14
C LEU A 19 -15.71 -6.93 4.72
N PHE A 20 -16.93 -6.51 4.38
CA PHE A 20 -17.48 -6.71 3.04
C PHE A 20 -16.60 -6.11 1.96
N GLN A 21 -16.08 -4.89 2.18
CA GLN A 21 -15.22 -4.22 1.23
C GLN A 21 -13.89 -4.96 1.03
N PHE A 22 -13.28 -5.47 2.12
CA PHE A 22 -12.09 -6.30 2.04
C PHE A 22 -12.34 -7.57 1.21
N MET A 23 -13.44 -8.27 1.48
CA MET A 23 -13.82 -9.47 0.73
C MET A 23 -14.14 -9.17 -0.74
N LEU A 24 -14.85 -8.07 -1.00
CA LEU A 24 -15.21 -7.64 -2.35
C LEU A 24 -13.94 -7.39 -3.21
N PHE A 25 -12.97 -6.63 -2.69
CA PHE A 25 -11.71 -6.38 -3.41
C PHE A 25 -10.90 -7.67 -3.60
N SER A 26 -10.89 -8.58 -2.62
CA SER A 26 -10.24 -9.88 -2.76
C SER A 26 -10.87 -10.72 -3.88
N VAL A 27 -12.20 -10.76 -3.94
CA VAL A 27 -12.94 -11.46 -5.00
C VAL A 27 -12.68 -10.82 -6.38
N ILE A 28 -12.69 -9.51 -6.48
CA ILE A 28 -12.34 -8.79 -7.72
C ILE A 28 -10.93 -9.18 -8.18
N SER A 29 -9.96 -9.26 -7.25
CA SER A 29 -8.59 -9.70 -7.56
C SER A 29 -8.56 -11.14 -8.10
N TRP A 30 -9.32 -12.06 -7.49
CA TRP A 30 -9.38 -13.46 -7.97
C TRP A 30 -9.93 -13.55 -9.38
N PHE A 31 -11.03 -12.85 -9.69
CA PHE A 31 -11.58 -12.79 -11.04
C PHE A 31 -10.60 -12.17 -12.04
N THR A 32 -9.88 -11.11 -11.63
CA THR A 32 -8.87 -10.48 -12.48
C THR A 32 -7.74 -11.44 -12.83
N LEU A 33 -7.23 -12.18 -11.84
CA LEU A 33 -6.14 -13.13 -12.05
C LEU A 33 -6.61 -14.41 -12.75
N PHE A 34 -7.85 -14.84 -12.55
CA PHE A 34 -8.42 -15.97 -13.25
C PHE A 34 -8.36 -15.80 -14.77
N SER A 35 -8.61 -14.59 -15.26
CA SER A 35 -8.56 -14.29 -16.69
C SER A 35 -7.16 -14.34 -17.30
N SER A 36 -6.11 -14.19 -16.48
CA SER A 36 -4.74 -14.32 -16.97
C SER A 36 -4.36 -15.77 -17.29
N ILE A 37 -5.18 -16.73 -16.85
CA ILE A 37 -4.93 -18.18 -17.02
C ILE A 37 -5.07 -18.60 -18.48
N GLU A 38 -5.97 -17.99 -19.23
CA GLU A 38 -6.22 -18.36 -20.62
C GLU A 38 -5.08 -17.97 -21.56
N SER A 39 -4.22 -17.05 -21.16
CA SER A 39 -3.14 -16.52 -22.02
C SER A 39 -1.76 -17.17 -21.82
N ILE A 40 -1.52 -17.98 -20.77
CA ILE A 40 -0.19 -18.58 -20.48
C ILE A 40 -0.37 -20.01 -19.91
N GLU A 41 -0.23 -21.02 -20.72
CA GLU A 41 -0.66 -22.42 -20.47
C GLU A 41 -0.04 -23.19 -19.29
N PHE A 42 1.00 -22.78 -18.59
CA PHE A 42 1.71 -23.69 -17.67
C PHE A 42 1.98 -23.24 -16.22
N THR A 43 1.79 -21.96 -15.86
CA THR A 43 2.15 -21.48 -14.49
C THR A 43 0.98 -20.90 -13.71
N THR A 44 -0.18 -20.86 -14.26
CA THR A 44 -1.30 -20.00 -13.86
C THR A 44 -2.13 -20.54 -12.71
N ASN A 45 -2.29 -21.85 -12.58
CA ASN A 45 -3.00 -22.46 -11.44
C ASN A 45 -2.34 -22.09 -10.10
N ASN A 46 -1.01 -21.92 -10.09
CA ASN A 46 -0.27 -21.53 -8.90
C ASN A 46 -0.50 -20.04 -8.51
N ILE A 47 -0.69 -19.14 -9.49
CA ILE A 47 -0.88 -17.69 -9.24
C ILE A 47 -2.22 -17.44 -8.56
N LEU A 48 -3.32 -17.96 -9.10
CA LEU A 48 -4.64 -17.82 -8.52
C LEU A 48 -4.72 -18.48 -7.14
N THR A 49 -4.21 -19.71 -7.01
CA THR A 49 -4.17 -20.43 -5.73
C THR A 49 -3.40 -19.63 -4.67
N ARG A 50 -2.24 -19.09 -5.02
CA ARG A 50 -1.45 -18.23 -4.12
C ARG A 50 -2.23 -16.98 -3.71
N GLN A 51 -2.91 -16.31 -4.64
CA GLN A 51 -3.71 -15.13 -4.32
C GLN A 51 -4.88 -15.46 -3.37
N ILE A 52 -5.58 -16.57 -3.60
CA ILE A 52 -6.65 -17.04 -2.72
C ILE A 52 -6.10 -17.33 -1.31
N VAL A 53 -4.99 -18.07 -1.21
CA VAL A 53 -4.36 -18.39 0.07
C VAL A 53 -3.92 -17.10 0.79
N PHE A 54 -3.26 -16.17 0.09
CA PHE A 54 -2.86 -14.89 0.68
C PHE A 54 -4.07 -14.06 1.13
N SER A 55 -5.17 -14.09 0.39
CA SER A 55 -6.41 -13.38 0.79
C SER A 55 -7.05 -14.01 2.03
N LEU A 56 -7.07 -15.33 2.15
CA LEU A 56 -7.58 -16.05 3.32
C LEU A 56 -6.69 -15.80 4.55
N VAL A 57 -5.36 -15.86 4.41
CA VAL A 57 -4.44 -15.48 5.49
C VAL A 57 -4.60 -14.00 5.82
N GLY A 58 -4.76 -13.13 4.82
CA GLY A 58 -5.07 -11.71 5.01
C GLY A 58 -6.35 -11.49 5.82
N LEU A 59 -7.38 -12.30 5.61
CA LEU A 59 -8.62 -12.25 6.40
C LEU A 59 -8.35 -12.62 7.87
N ILE A 60 -7.51 -13.61 8.14
CA ILE A 60 -7.09 -13.94 9.51
C ILE A 60 -6.33 -12.76 10.12
N VAL A 61 -5.41 -12.14 9.38
CA VAL A 61 -4.66 -10.95 9.82
C VAL A 61 -5.60 -9.77 10.09
N PHE A 62 -6.61 -9.55 9.25
CA PHE A 62 -7.67 -8.55 9.48
C PHE A 62 -8.36 -8.76 10.83
N PHE A 63 -8.79 -9.97 11.14
CA PHE A 63 -9.43 -10.26 12.42
C PHE A 63 -8.46 -10.11 13.61
N LEU A 64 -7.25 -10.64 13.51
CA LEU A 64 -6.23 -10.49 14.55
C LEU A 64 -5.97 -9.01 14.88
N THR A 65 -5.84 -8.17 13.86
CA THR A 65 -5.63 -6.72 14.06
C THR A 65 -6.88 -6.02 14.58
N THR A 66 -8.06 -6.47 14.21
CA THR A 66 -9.33 -5.97 14.78
C THR A 66 -9.46 -6.26 16.28
N TYR A 67 -8.87 -7.35 16.79
CA TYR A 67 -8.87 -7.68 18.22
C TYR A 67 -7.84 -6.93 19.05
N LEU A 68 -6.83 -6.30 18.41
CA LEU A 68 -5.82 -5.52 19.14
C LEU A 68 -6.46 -4.23 19.69
N SER A 69 -6.32 -3.96 21.00
CA SER A 69 -6.76 -2.67 21.56
C SER A 69 -5.86 -1.54 21.09
N ILE A 70 -6.45 -0.40 20.72
CA ILE A 70 -5.70 0.78 20.26
C ILE A 70 -4.77 1.30 21.36
N GLU A 71 -5.17 1.17 22.63
CA GLU A 71 -4.33 1.58 23.78
C GLU A 71 -3.04 0.75 23.87
N ASN A 72 -3.15 -0.60 23.76
CA ASN A 72 -1.98 -1.48 23.78
C ASN A 72 -1.07 -1.20 22.58
N LEU A 73 -1.67 -1.03 21.39
CA LEU A 73 -0.93 -0.68 20.19
C LEU A 73 -0.19 0.65 20.38
N TYR A 74 -0.86 1.69 20.92
CA TYR A 74 -0.26 2.99 21.19
C TYR A 74 0.99 2.90 22.07
N ASN A 75 0.96 2.06 23.12
CA ASN A 75 2.09 1.84 24.01
C ASN A 75 3.26 1.14 23.29
N LEU A 76 2.97 0.25 22.37
CA LEU A 76 3.97 -0.54 21.62
C LEU A 76 4.57 0.18 20.42
N ILE A 77 4.00 1.31 19.95
CA ILE A 77 4.43 1.99 18.71
C ILE A 77 5.93 2.26 18.67
N ASN A 78 6.52 2.76 19.76
CA ASN A 78 7.95 3.06 19.77
C ASN A 78 8.80 1.79 19.60
N SER A 79 8.43 0.71 20.28
CA SER A 79 9.12 -0.58 20.15
C SER A 79 8.95 -1.17 18.75
N LEU A 80 7.75 -1.09 18.17
CA LEU A 80 7.48 -1.50 16.79
C LEU A 80 8.28 -0.68 15.78
N PHE A 81 8.43 0.63 16.03
CA PHE A 81 9.23 1.49 15.17
C PHE A 81 10.71 1.09 15.19
N PHE A 82 11.30 0.90 16.37
CA PHE A 82 12.69 0.43 16.46
C PHE A 82 12.87 -0.97 15.88
N LEU A 83 11.92 -1.88 16.09
CA LEU A 83 11.92 -3.19 15.46
C LEU A 83 11.89 -3.08 13.93
N SER A 84 11.03 -2.21 13.39
CA SER A 84 10.93 -1.95 11.94
C SER A 84 12.27 -1.45 11.38
N ILE A 85 12.93 -0.50 12.05
CA ILE A 85 14.27 -0.03 11.66
C ILE A 85 15.29 -1.18 11.69
N SER A 86 15.28 -2.01 12.73
CA SER A 86 16.20 -3.15 12.84
C SER A 86 15.98 -4.19 11.74
N VAL A 87 14.73 -4.46 11.38
CA VAL A 87 14.38 -5.38 10.29
C VAL A 87 14.79 -4.80 8.93
N LEU A 88 14.60 -3.50 8.70
CA LEU A 88 15.07 -2.84 7.47
C LEU A 88 16.61 -2.84 7.39
N LEU A 89 17.30 -2.59 8.49
CA LEU A 89 18.77 -2.71 8.55
C LEU A 89 19.23 -4.14 8.25
N GLY A 90 18.54 -5.15 8.79
CA GLY A 90 18.85 -6.56 8.57
C GLY A 90 18.83 -6.94 7.08
N LEU A 91 17.99 -6.33 6.26
CA LEU A 91 17.97 -6.59 4.81
C LEU A 91 19.27 -6.24 4.09
N LEU A 92 20.05 -5.28 4.62
CA LEU A 92 21.34 -4.90 4.02
C LEU A 92 22.37 -6.02 4.07
N PHE A 93 22.18 -7.01 4.96
CA PHE A 93 23.05 -8.16 5.14
C PHE A 93 22.52 -9.43 4.44
N THR A 94 21.37 -9.38 3.76
CA THR A 94 20.82 -10.51 3.01
C THR A 94 21.43 -10.62 1.62
N THR A 95 21.30 -11.79 1.00
CA THR A 95 21.65 -11.99 -0.41
C THR A 95 20.68 -11.21 -1.31
N PRO A 96 21.18 -10.52 -2.35
CA PRO A 96 20.30 -9.77 -3.23
C PRO A 96 19.44 -10.73 -4.07
N ILE A 97 18.15 -10.41 -4.20
CA ILE A 97 17.21 -11.09 -5.08
C ILE A 97 16.96 -10.17 -6.28
N LEU A 98 17.20 -10.64 -7.49
CA LEU A 98 17.13 -9.82 -8.72
C LEU A 98 17.97 -8.52 -8.63
N GLY A 99 19.13 -8.59 -7.97
CA GLY A 99 20.04 -7.46 -7.81
C GLY A 99 19.67 -6.45 -6.72
N VAL A 100 18.56 -6.64 -6.00
CA VAL A 100 18.10 -5.74 -4.92
C VAL A 100 17.87 -6.49 -3.61
N ARG A 101 17.99 -5.78 -2.47
CA ARG A 101 17.83 -6.34 -1.12
C ARG A 101 16.54 -5.83 -0.48
N ARG A 102 15.38 -6.24 -1.02
CA ARG A 102 14.07 -5.77 -0.58
C ARG A 102 13.24 -6.82 0.15
N TRP A 103 13.63 -8.10 0.04
CA TRP A 103 12.86 -9.23 0.54
C TRP A 103 13.69 -10.13 1.43
N TYR A 104 13.07 -10.67 2.47
CA TYR A 104 13.53 -11.85 3.13
C TYR A 104 12.98 -13.07 2.41
N ASP A 105 13.87 -13.95 1.97
CA ASP A 105 13.51 -15.24 1.39
C ASP A 105 13.34 -16.25 2.52
N LEU A 106 12.16 -16.85 2.62
CA LEU A 106 11.85 -17.91 3.57
C LEU A 106 11.89 -19.31 2.95
N GLU A 107 12.26 -19.44 1.68
CA GLU A 107 12.40 -20.72 1.00
C GLU A 107 13.41 -21.64 1.72
N PRO A 108 14.55 -21.17 2.24
CA PRO A 108 15.47 -21.98 3.03
C PRO A 108 14.86 -22.59 4.32
N LEU A 109 13.73 -22.03 4.79
CA LEU A 109 12.95 -22.53 5.93
C LEU A 109 11.79 -23.44 5.49
N GLY A 110 11.74 -23.82 4.20
CA GLY A 110 10.67 -24.64 3.63
C GLY A 110 9.38 -23.88 3.31
N LEU A 111 9.39 -22.56 3.34
CA LEU A 111 8.25 -21.70 3.02
C LEU A 111 8.54 -20.91 1.74
N PRO A 112 7.90 -21.21 0.60
CA PRO A 112 8.13 -20.50 -0.66
C PRO A 112 7.47 -19.12 -0.66
N ILE A 113 7.86 -18.27 0.30
CA ILE A 113 7.27 -16.94 0.55
C ILE A 113 8.40 -15.92 0.69
N PHE A 114 8.24 -14.80 -0.02
CA PHE A 114 9.07 -13.62 0.15
C PHE A 114 8.35 -12.59 1.01
N ILE A 115 9.00 -12.13 2.08
CA ILE A 115 8.48 -11.06 2.94
C ILE A 115 9.19 -9.76 2.61
N GLN A 116 8.42 -8.73 2.30
CA GLN A 116 8.91 -7.37 2.06
C GLN A 116 8.66 -6.49 3.29
N PRO A 117 9.70 -6.20 4.10
CA PRO A 117 9.53 -5.43 5.33
C PRO A 117 9.04 -4.00 5.12
N SER A 118 9.36 -3.37 4.00
CA SER A 118 8.90 -2.01 3.69
C SER A 118 7.36 -1.91 3.62
N GLU A 119 6.66 -3.00 3.27
CA GLU A 119 5.20 -3.07 3.28
C GLU A 119 4.60 -2.88 4.68
N PHE A 120 5.23 -3.43 5.70
CA PHE A 120 4.83 -3.29 7.11
C PHE A 120 5.36 -1.99 7.71
N SER A 121 6.56 -1.58 7.34
CA SER A 121 7.20 -0.35 7.81
C SER A 121 6.39 0.89 7.46
N LYS A 122 5.69 0.91 6.31
CA LYS A 122 4.74 1.99 5.94
C LYS A 122 3.68 2.22 7.01
N ILE A 123 3.08 1.15 7.51
CA ILE A 123 2.02 1.21 8.52
C ILE A 123 2.61 1.65 9.87
N ILE A 124 3.74 1.08 10.24
CA ILE A 124 4.42 1.43 11.50
C ILE A 124 4.84 2.89 11.50
N LEU A 125 5.28 3.43 10.37
CA LEU A 125 5.61 4.84 10.23
C LEU A 125 4.37 5.74 10.37
N VAL A 126 3.24 5.35 9.77
CA VAL A 126 1.96 6.07 9.95
C VAL A 126 1.55 6.09 11.43
N LEU A 127 1.64 4.93 12.13
CA LEU A 127 1.38 4.83 13.57
C LEU A 127 2.31 5.76 14.37
N PHE A 128 3.60 5.75 14.05
CA PHE A 128 4.61 6.58 14.72
C PHE A 128 4.33 8.08 14.53
N ILE A 129 4.06 8.52 13.29
CA ILE A 129 3.71 9.91 12.99
C ILE A 129 2.42 10.31 13.73
N ALA A 130 1.37 9.47 13.68
CA ALA A 130 0.10 9.73 14.35
C ALA A 130 0.29 9.91 15.87
N LYS A 131 1.15 9.08 16.50
CA LYS A 131 1.50 9.21 17.92
C LYS A 131 2.21 10.51 18.21
N MET A 132 3.21 10.87 17.40
CA MET A 132 3.98 12.11 17.59
C MET A 132 3.10 13.35 17.42
N LEU A 133 2.19 13.35 16.47
CA LEU A 133 1.24 14.44 16.24
C LEU A 133 0.26 14.58 17.40
N SER A 134 -0.30 13.48 17.90
CA SER A 134 -1.25 13.49 19.02
C SER A 134 -0.64 13.96 20.34
N GLN A 135 0.64 13.69 20.57
CA GLN A 135 1.37 14.12 21.76
C GLN A 135 1.86 15.57 21.66
N LYS A 136 1.70 16.24 20.50
CA LYS A 136 2.34 17.54 20.22
C LYS A 136 3.86 17.50 20.52
N ALA A 137 4.45 16.30 20.34
CA ALA A 137 5.86 16.02 20.64
C ALA A 137 6.80 16.84 19.77
N ASN A 138 8.09 16.78 20.09
CA ASN A 138 9.11 17.48 19.31
C ASN A 138 9.06 17.02 17.85
N LYS A 139 8.72 17.94 16.95
CA LYS A 139 8.55 17.70 15.52
C LYS A 139 9.82 17.18 14.86
N LEU A 140 10.99 17.57 15.37
CA LEU A 140 12.29 17.09 14.90
C LEU A 140 12.41 15.58 15.09
N PHE A 141 11.89 15.04 16.19
CA PHE A 141 11.91 13.58 16.43
C PHE A 141 11.00 12.83 15.45
N ALA A 142 9.81 13.38 15.13
CA ALA A 142 8.94 12.79 14.12
C ALA A 142 9.59 12.82 12.73
N ILE A 143 10.19 13.94 12.34
CA ILE A 143 10.88 14.11 11.06
C ILE A 143 12.10 13.18 10.97
N SER A 144 12.90 13.07 12.03
CA SER A 144 14.07 12.17 12.03
C SER A 144 13.66 10.70 11.85
N GLY A 145 12.57 10.26 12.48
CA GLY A 145 12.03 8.91 12.28
C GLY A 145 11.62 8.64 10.83
N VAL A 146 10.96 9.61 10.19
CA VAL A 146 10.62 9.54 8.75
C VAL A 146 11.89 9.45 7.89
N LEU A 147 12.86 10.33 8.13
CA LEU A 147 14.11 10.38 7.36
C LEU A 147 14.91 9.09 7.48
N ILE A 148 15.03 8.52 8.68
CA ILE A 148 15.73 7.25 8.91
C ILE A 148 15.05 6.12 8.14
N SER A 149 13.71 6.01 8.24
CA SER A 149 12.96 4.96 7.53
C SER A 149 13.10 5.10 6.01
N MET A 150 12.98 6.34 5.49
CA MET A 150 13.14 6.62 4.07
C MET A 150 14.56 6.30 3.59
N PHE A 151 15.59 6.69 4.34
CA PHE A 151 16.99 6.44 4.00
C PHE A 151 17.28 4.93 3.90
N LEU A 152 16.79 4.13 4.85
CA LEU A 152 16.99 2.68 4.82
C LEU A 152 16.29 2.02 3.63
N ILE A 153 15.07 2.44 3.30
CA ILE A 153 14.33 1.92 2.15
C ILE A 153 14.96 2.39 0.84
N PHE A 154 15.49 3.61 0.81
CA PHE A 154 16.20 4.15 -0.35
C PHE A 154 17.48 3.36 -0.68
N ILE A 155 18.30 3.01 0.33
CA ILE A 155 19.50 2.18 0.16
C ILE A 155 19.15 0.76 -0.37
N GLN A 156 17.93 0.28 -0.15
CA GLN A 156 17.42 -0.98 -0.69
C GLN A 156 16.94 -0.88 -2.15
N PRO A 157 17.42 0.04 -2.93
CA PRO A 157 16.96 0.68 -4.16
C PRO A 157 15.42 0.72 -4.37
N ASP A 158 14.63 1.01 -3.33
CA ASP A 158 13.17 1.10 -3.41
C ASP A 158 12.67 2.55 -3.48
N LEU A 159 12.85 3.18 -4.65
CA LEU A 159 12.42 4.56 -4.89
C LEU A 159 10.92 4.75 -4.74
N GLY A 160 10.12 3.80 -5.22
CA GLY A 160 8.67 3.89 -5.18
C GLY A 160 8.16 4.03 -3.75
N THR A 161 8.58 3.13 -2.87
CA THR A 161 8.18 3.17 -1.44
C THR A 161 8.77 4.39 -0.73
N THR A 162 9.98 4.82 -1.06
CA THR A 162 10.58 6.05 -0.50
C THR A 162 9.75 7.28 -0.85
N MET A 163 9.37 7.45 -2.12
CA MET A 163 8.49 8.53 -2.58
C MET A 163 7.11 8.46 -1.95
N LEU A 164 6.52 7.27 -1.86
CA LEU A 164 5.24 7.05 -1.18
C LEU A 164 5.30 7.56 0.26
N LEU A 165 6.33 7.19 1.02
CA LEU A 165 6.49 7.61 2.42
C LEU A 165 6.69 9.11 2.57
N LEU A 166 7.45 9.72 1.66
CA LEU A 166 7.63 11.18 1.60
C LEU A 166 6.27 11.89 1.45
N ILE A 167 5.47 11.46 0.49
CA ILE A 167 4.15 12.06 0.22
C ILE A 167 3.21 11.83 1.41
N VAL A 168 3.16 10.60 1.94
CA VAL A 168 2.30 10.26 3.09
C VAL A 168 2.66 11.09 4.33
N ALA A 169 3.95 11.14 4.70
CA ALA A 169 4.41 11.94 5.84
C ALA A 169 4.08 13.42 5.65
N SER A 170 4.29 13.95 4.46
CA SER A 170 3.98 15.33 4.10
C SER A 170 2.49 15.63 4.27
N LEU A 171 1.62 14.79 3.71
CA LEU A 171 0.18 14.98 3.81
C LEU A 171 -0.33 14.82 5.25
N MET A 172 0.24 13.90 6.05
CA MET A 172 -0.09 13.80 7.47
C MET A 172 0.28 15.07 8.27
N LEU A 173 1.41 15.71 7.94
CA LEU A 173 1.78 16.99 8.52
C LEU A 173 0.80 18.10 8.13
N PHE A 174 0.27 18.09 6.90
CA PHE A 174 -0.75 19.06 6.49
C PHE A 174 -2.11 18.88 7.17
N VAL A 175 -2.50 17.64 7.43
CA VAL A 175 -3.77 17.32 8.14
C VAL A 175 -3.69 17.68 9.63
N SER A 176 -2.49 17.85 10.18
CA SER A 176 -2.29 18.22 11.57
C SER A 176 -2.46 19.73 11.78
N ASP A 177 -2.80 20.15 13.02
CA ASP A 177 -2.89 21.58 13.44
C ASP A 177 -1.51 22.28 13.45
N ILE A 178 -0.58 21.82 12.66
CA ILE A 178 0.75 22.41 12.51
C ILE A 178 0.63 23.68 11.69
N LYS A 179 1.25 24.77 12.19
CA LYS A 179 1.34 26.01 11.43
C LYS A 179 1.88 25.71 10.02
N LEU A 180 1.20 26.18 8.99
CA LEU A 180 1.56 25.96 7.58
C LEU A 180 3.06 26.18 7.31
N ARG A 181 3.65 27.22 7.93
CA ARG A 181 5.09 27.50 7.83
C ARG A 181 5.96 26.32 8.29
N SER A 182 5.60 25.65 9.40
CA SER A 182 6.37 24.49 9.91
C SER A 182 6.17 23.25 9.05
N ALA A 183 4.97 23.06 8.48
CA ALA A 183 4.71 21.99 7.53
C ALA A 183 5.53 22.18 6.24
N VAL A 184 5.55 23.41 5.71
CA VAL A 184 6.37 23.75 4.52
C VAL A 184 7.86 23.55 4.76
N VAL A 185 8.38 23.96 5.93
CA VAL A 185 9.79 23.72 6.29
C VAL A 185 10.08 22.22 6.39
N GLY A 186 9.20 21.43 7.02
CA GLY A 186 9.34 19.98 7.08
C GLY A 186 9.36 19.34 5.68
N LEU A 187 8.47 19.78 4.81
CA LEU A 187 8.43 19.36 3.40
C LEU A 187 9.73 19.71 2.64
N LEU A 188 10.21 20.93 2.81
CA LEU A 188 11.47 21.37 2.19
C LEU A 188 12.64 20.53 2.68
N VAL A 189 12.70 20.22 3.96
CA VAL A 189 13.75 19.35 4.52
C VAL A 189 13.67 17.95 3.92
N LEU A 190 12.46 17.35 3.85
CA LEU A 190 12.25 16.03 3.26
C LEU A 190 12.59 16.04 1.76
N PHE A 191 12.20 17.08 1.03
CA PHE A 191 12.49 17.23 -0.39
C PHE A 191 13.98 17.45 -0.65
N LEU A 192 14.64 18.33 0.10
CA LEU A 192 16.07 18.57 -0.01
C LEU A 192 16.91 17.34 0.35
N SER A 193 16.51 16.60 1.41
CA SER A 193 17.20 15.34 1.76
C SER A 193 17.08 14.31 0.65
N PHE A 194 15.93 14.22 0.00
CA PHE A 194 15.74 13.38 -1.18
C PHE A 194 16.66 13.82 -2.33
N PHE A 195 16.75 15.11 -2.65
CA PHE A 195 17.66 15.63 -3.68
C PHE A 195 19.13 15.40 -3.35
N ILE A 196 19.53 15.55 -2.09
CA ILE A 196 20.88 15.23 -1.63
C ILE A 196 21.19 13.74 -1.90
N LEU A 197 20.25 12.84 -1.62
CA LEU A 197 20.41 11.41 -1.94
C LEU A 197 20.53 11.16 -3.44
N LEU A 198 19.86 11.98 -4.28
CA LEU A 198 20.00 11.93 -5.75
C LEU A 198 21.41 12.33 -6.20
N GLU A 199 21.98 13.40 -5.66
CA GLU A 199 23.27 13.99 -6.09
C GLU A 199 24.46 13.08 -5.77
N PHE A 200 24.39 12.31 -4.69
CA PHE A 200 25.50 11.46 -4.24
C PHE A 200 25.67 10.14 -5.02
N ASN A 201 25.12 10.00 -6.23
CA ASN A 201 25.22 8.79 -7.07
C ASN A 201 24.84 7.48 -6.36
N PHE A 202 23.93 7.56 -5.38
CA PHE A 202 23.38 6.36 -4.71
C PHE A 202 22.41 5.57 -5.60
N PHE A 203 22.15 6.06 -6.83
CA PHE A 203 21.32 5.34 -7.79
C PHE A 203 22.11 4.21 -8.44
N GLY A 204 21.59 3.00 -8.34
CA GLY A 204 22.05 1.91 -9.20
C GLY A 204 21.63 2.14 -10.66
N ASP A 205 22.35 1.54 -11.60
CA ASP A 205 22.08 1.63 -13.05
C ASP A 205 20.60 1.33 -13.39
N TYR A 206 19.99 0.42 -12.66
CA TYR A 206 18.58 0.05 -12.79
C TYR A 206 17.60 1.20 -12.49
N GLN A 207 17.92 2.08 -11.56
CA GLN A 207 17.05 3.22 -11.21
C GLN A 207 17.22 4.35 -12.21
N ILE A 208 18.45 4.55 -12.69
CA ILE A 208 18.76 5.54 -13.72
C ILE A 208 18.06 5.11 -15.02
N SER A 209 18.14 3.83 -15.42
CA SER A 209 17.49 3.36 -16.64
C SER A 209 15.97 3.59 -16.60
N ARG A 210 15.28 3.32 -15.48
CA ARG A 210 13.84 3.59 -15.36
C ARG A 210 13.47 5.06 -15.58
N ILE A 211 14.31 5.98 -15.10
CA ILE A 211 14.08 7.41 -15.28
C ILE A 211 14.37 7.80 -16.74
N THR A 212 15.45 7.33 -17.32
CA THR A 212 15.81 7.62 -18.71
C THR A 212 14.79 7.04 -19.68
N ASP A 213 14.36 5.78 -19.48
CA ASP A 213 13.38 5.10 -20.33
C ASP A 213 12.01 5.80 -20.28
N PHE A 214 11.66 6.34 -19.10
CA PHE A 214 10.45 7.14 -18.96
C PHE A 214 10.51 8.44 -19.77
N PHE A 215 11.61 9.19 -19.67
CA PHE A 215 11.76 10.46 -20.39
C PHE A 215 11.99 10.30 -21.89
N SER A 216 12.58 9.19 -22.33
CA SER A 216 12.69 8.85 -23.75
C SER A 216 11.38 8.36 -24.35
N GLY A 217 10.42 7.95 -23.51
CA GLY A 217 9.17 7.32 -23.94
C GLY A 217 9.32 5.84 -24.33
N ASP A 218 10.47 5.23 -24.06
CA ASP A 218 10.83 3.88 -24.47
C ASP A 218 10.50 2.82 -23.39
N ASP A 219 9.81 3.21 -22.27
CA ASP A 219 9.39 2.23 -21.26
C ASP A 219 8.41 1.24 -21.85
N PHE A 220 8.95 0.06 -22.21
CA PHE A 220 8.20 -1.03 -22.81
C PHE A 220 7.01 -1.45 -21.94
N SER A 221 7.20 -1.58 -20.62
CA SER A 221 6.16 -2.04 -19.71
C SER A 221 4.98 -1.08 -19.63
N GLN A 222 5.26 0.23 -19.57
CA GLN A 222 4.21 1.26 -19.56
C GLN A 222 3.48 1.36 -20.89
N ASN A 223 4.21 1.24 -22.02
CA ASN A 223 3.64 1.25 -23.35
C ASN A 223 2.69 0.06 -23.52
N GLN A 224 3.10 -1.15 -23.13
CA GLN A 224 2.27 -2.35 -23.16
C GLN A 224 1.06 -2.25 -22.22
N SER A 225 1.23 -1.63 -21.05
CA SER A 225 0.14 -1.40 -20.10
C SER A 225 -0.95 -0.51 -20.73
N ARG A 226 -0.57 0.59 -21.37
CA ARG A 226 -1.52 1.48 -22.07
C ARG A 226 -2.24 0.77 -23.23
N LEU A 227 -1.52 -0.05 -24.00
CA LEU A 227 -2.11 -0.88 -25.05
C LEU A 227 -3.10 -1.90 -24.46
N SER A 228 -2.75 -2.53 -23.34
CA SER A 228 -3.63 -3.46 -22.61
C SER A 228 -4.93 -2.79 -22.18
N ILE A 229 -4.87 -1.59 -21.56
CA ILE A 229 -6.06 -0.83 -21.18
C ILE A 229 -6.91 -0.48 -22.40
N SER A 230 -6.30 0.03 -23.47
CA SER A 230 -7.03 0.44 -24.67
C SER A 230 -7.68 -0.73 -25.40
N SER A 231 -7.08 -1.92 -25.37
CA SER A 231 -7.66 -3.13 -25.96
C SER A 231 -8.95 -3.60 -25.28
N GLY A 232 -9.16 -3.22 -24.01
CA GLY A 232 -10.40 -3.53 -23.29
C GLY A 232 -11.63 -2.76 -23.76
N GLY A 233 -11.46 -1.62 -24.44
CA GLY A 233 -12.57 -0.80 -24.90
C GLY A 233 -13.50 -0.35 -23.76
N LEU A 234 -14.80 -0.21 -24.02
CA LEU A 234 -15.77 0.26 -23.03
C LEU A 234 -16.17 -0.83 -22.03
N PHE A 235 -16.39 -2.07 -22.49
CA PHE A 235 -16.98 -3.16 -21.69
C PHE A 235 -16.01 -4.29 -21.34
N GLY A 236 -14.80 -4.30 -21.91
CA GLY A 236 -13.80 -5.31 -21.68
C GLY A 236 -13.91 -6.54 -22.58
N THR A 237 -12.82 -7.34 -22.59
CA THR A 237 -12.72 -8.54 -23.43
C THR A 237 -13.56 -9.71 -22.93
N TYR A 238 -13.96 -9.71 -21.64
CA TYR A 238 -14.89 -10.73 -21.12
C TYR A 238 -16.30 -10.66 -21.72
N PHE A 239 -16.73 -9.48 -22.13
CA PHE A 239 -18.09 -9.23 -22.61
C PHE A 239 -18.17 -8.99 -24.11
N THR A 240 -17.03 -8.96 -24.79
CA THR A 240 -16.96 -8.72 -26.24
C THR A 240 -16.14 -9.82 -26.91
N GLU A 241 -16.66 -10.42 -27.99
CA GLU A 241 -15.94 -11.37 -28.85
C GLU A 241 -14.82 -10.70 -29.68
N SER A 242 -14.29 -9.57 -29.22
CA SER A 242 -13.21 -8.88 -29.91
C SER A 242 -11.97 -9.77 -29.94
N LYS A 243 -11.34 -9.88 -31.14
CA LYS A 243 -10.06 -10.58 -31.30
C LYS A 243 -9.10 -10.09 -30.23
N ILE A 244 -8.73 -11.01 -29.32
CA ILE A 244 -7.79 -10.73 -28.24
C ILE A 244 -6.47 -10.36 -28.89
N ILE A 245 -6.12 -9.07 -28.87
CA ILE A 245 -4.75 -8.67 -29.16
C ILE A 245 -3.96 -9.14 -27.93
N GLU A 246 -3.11 -10.14 -28.11
CA GLU A 246 -2.21 -10.61 -27.07
C GLU A 246 -1.21 -9.50 -26.75
N VAL A 247 -1.52 -8.74 -25.71
CA VAL A 247 -0.64 -7.69 -25.19
C VAL A 247 0.14 -8.29 -24.04
N PHE A 248 1.42 -8.51 -24.25
CA PHE A 248 2.32 -8.95 -23.18
C PHE A 248 2.73 -7.74 -22.34
N VAL A 249 2.34 -7.71 -21.07
CA VAL A 249 2.76 -6.71 -20.09
C VAL A 249 3.68 -7.39 -19.07
N PRO A 250 4.94 -7.01 -18.96
CA PRO A 250 5.82 -7.51 -17.91
C PRO A 250 5.24 -7.22 -16.52
N VAL A 251 5.40 -8.16 -15.57
CA VAL A 251 4.96 -7.99 -14.16
C VAL A 251 3.46 -7.60 -14.04
N GLN A 252 2.63 -8.08 -14.98
CA GLN A 252 1.22 -7.68 -15.10
C GLN A 252 0.39 -8.01 -13.84
N THR A 253 0.69 -9.14 -13.19
CA THR A 253 -0.05 -9.62 -12.02
C THR A 253 0.26 -8.85 -10.73
N THR A 254 1.34 -8.10 -10.70
CA THR A 254 1.77 -7.30 -9.53
C THR A 254 1.61 -5.81 -9.79
N ASP A 255 2.54 -5.18 -10.51
CA ASP A 255 2.64 -3.73 -10.64
C ASP A 255 1.61 -3.15 -11.62
N PHE A 256 1.26 -3.92 -12.67
CA PHE A 256 0.34 -3.49 -13.73
C PHE A 256 -1.03 -4.18 -13.69
N ILE A 257 -1.45 -4.67 -12.52
CA ILE A 257 -2.70 -5.44 -12.38
C ILE A 257 -3.94 -4.66 -12.83
N PHE A 258 -3.98 -3.33 -12.63
CA PHE A 258 -5.09 -2.50 -13.07
C PHE A 258 -5.21 -2.46 -14.60
N SER A 259 -4.11 -2.62 -15.36
CA SER A 259 -4.17 -2.73 -16.81
C SER A 259 -4.82 -4.04 -17.25
N LEU A 260 -4.52 -5.16 -16.57
CA LEU A 260 -5.18 -6.45 -16.77
C LEU A 260 -6.67 -6.35 -16.43
N TYR A 261 -7.00 -5.76 -15.28
CA TYR A 261 -8.39 -5.55 -14.88
C TYR A 261 -9.16 -4.72 -15.90
N SER A 262 -8.59 -3.59 -16.35
CA SER A 262 -9.22 -2.72 -17.33
C SER A 262 -9.34 -3.36 -18.72
N ARG A 263 -8.40 -4.21 -19.12
CA ARG A 263 -8.54 -5.02 -20.34
C ARG A 263 -9.74 -5.95 -20.24
N ASN A 264 -9.92 -6.62 -19.10
CA ASN A 264 -10.96 -7.62 -18.92
C ASN A 264 -12.35 -7.03 -18.79
N PHE A 265 -12.48 -5.95 -18.03
CA PHE A 265 -13.76 -5.32 -17.67
C PHE A 265 -14.02 -3.98 -18.36
N GLY A 266 -13.08 -3.52 -19.18
CA GLY A 266 -13.18 -2.28 -19.94
C GLY A 266 -13.12 -1.01 -19.09
N PHE A 267 -13.40 0.11 -19.75
CA PHE A 267 -13.43 1.43 -19.12
C PHE A 267 -14.44 1.51 -17.95
N PHE A 268 -15.64 0.97 -18.14
CA PHE A 268 -16.67 0.99 -17.09
C PHE A 268 -16.27 0.12 -15.88
N GLY A 269 -15.60 -1.00 -16.11
CA GLY A 269 -15.03 -1.81 -15.01
C GLY A 269 -13.98 -1.03 -14.22
N GLY A 270 -13.03 -0.38 -14.90
CA GLY A 270 -12.01 0.47 -14.26
C GLY A 270 -12.64 1.61 -13.44
N LEU A 271 -13.64 2.27 -14.01
CA LEU A 271 -14.39 3.33 -13.31
C LEU A 271 -15.12 2.79 -12.06
N LEU A 272 -15.75 1.62 -12.18
CA LEU A 272 -16.43 0.97 -11.05
C LEU A 272 -15.45 0.66 -9.90
N LEU A 273 -14.28 0.10 -10.21
CA LEU A 273 -13.26 -0.19 -9.20
C LEU A 273 -12.80 1.08 -8.47
N ILE A 274 -12.55 2.16 -9.21
CA ILE A 274 -12.17 3.46 -8.62
C ILE A 274 -13.34 4.01 -7.78
N ALA A 275 -14.58 3.91 -8.25
CA ALA A 275 -15.75 4.35 -7.49
C ALA A 275 -15.92 3.58 -6.18
N LEU A 276 -15.66 2.27 -6.15
CA LEU A 276 -15.69 1.46 -4.93
C LEU A 276 -14.64 1.95 -3.90
N TRP A 277 -13.42 2.31 -4.34
CA TRP A 277 -12.41 2.91 -3.48
C TRP A 277 -12.82 4.29 -2.97
N ILE A 278 -13.39 5.14 -3.82
CA ILE A 278 -13.90 6.46 -3.43
C ILE A 278 -14.98 6.31 -2.35
N VAL A 279 -15.94 5.40 -2.52
CA VAL A 279 -16.98 5.12 -1.52
C VAL A 279 -16.37 4.65 -0.21
N PHE A 280 -15.35 3.77 -0.25
CA PHE A 280 -14.60 3.35 0.93
C PHE A 280 -13.95 4.56 1.65
N PHE A 281 -13.25 5.43 0.94
CA PHE A 281 -12.63 6.63 1.50
C PHE A 281 -13.65 7.57 2.14
N PHE A 282 -14.80 7.80 1.50
CA PHE A 282 -15.87 8.61 2.06
C PHE A 282 -16.43 8.01 3.35
N ARG A 283 -16.59 6.71 3.41
CA ARG A 283 -17.08 6.00 4.61
C ARG A 283 -16.09 6.11 5.77
N VAL A 284 -14.81 5.84 5.54
CA VAL A 284 -13.78 5.96 6.58
C VAL A 284 -13.62 7.42 7.03
N ASN A 285 -13.72 8.38 6.11
CA ASN A 285 -13.69 9.81 6.48
C ASN A 285 -14.86 10.21 7.41
N ARG A 286 -16.04 9.56 7.29
CA ARG A 286 -17.12 9.74 8.27
C ARG A 286 -16.74 9.21 9.66
N ILE A 287 -15.99 8.11 9.73
CA ILE A 287 -15.48 7.57 10.99
C ILE A 287 -14.52 8.59 11.62
N ILE A 288 -13.56 9.12 10.84
CA ILE A 288 -12.60 10.13 11.29
C ILE A 288 -13.30 11.34 11.93
N LYS A 289 -14.35 11.86 11.26
CA LYS A 289 -15.12 13.01 11.76
C LYS A 289 -15.84 12.76 13.08
N ARG A 290 -16.17 11.51 13.40
CA ARG A 290 -16.87 11.12 14.64
C ARG A 290 -15.92 10.69 15.75
N THR A 291 -14.68 10.36 15.43
CA THR A 291 -13.66 9.96 16.38
C THR A 291 -13.25 11.17 17.23
N GLN A 292 -13.17 11.00 18.56
CA GLN A 292 -12.83 12.09 19.51
C GLN A 292 -11.35 12.11 19.87
N ILE A 293 -10.67 10.97 19.82
CA ILE A 293 -9.28 10.81 20.25
C ILE A 293 -8.35 11.27 19.13
N GLU A 294 -7.49 12.25 19.40
CA GLU A 294 -6.58 12.84 18.40
C GLU A 294 -5.67 11.79 17.75
N PHE A 295 -5.11 10.86 18.53
CA PHE A 295 -4.29 9.78 17.97
C PHE A 295 -5.04 8.96 16.93
N GLU A 296 -6.26 8.54 17.24
CA GLU A 296 -7.09 7.74 16.34
C GLU A 296 -7.47 8.52 15.06
N LYS A 297 -7.72 9.84 15.19
CA LYS A 297 -7.96 10.71 14.02
C LYS A 297 -6.76 10.74 13.10
N TYR A 298 -5.56 11.01 13.66
CA TYR A 298 -4.33 11.03 12.86
C TYR A 298 -3.99 9.66 12.29
N LEU A 299 -4.21 8.59 13.05
CA LEU A 299 -4.03 7.21 12.57
C LEU A 299 -4.91 6.92 11.37
N LEU A 300 -6.23 7.10 11.49
CA LEU A 300 -7.17 6.85 10.39
C LEU A 300 -6.88 7.73 9.18
N SER A 301 -6.58 9.02 9.40
CA SER A 301 -6.22 9.94 8.31
C SER A 301 -4.96 9.47 7.60
N GLY A 302 -3.92 9.06 8.35
CA GLY A 302 -2.67 8.56 7.80
C GLY A 302 -2.85 7.26 7.01
N LEU A 303 -3.67 6.31 7.51
CA LEU A 303 -3.97 5.07 6.81
C LEU A 303 -4.76 5.32 5.51
N LEU A 304 -5.71 6.27 5.52
CA LEU A 304 -6.43 6.67 4.29
C LEU A 304 -5.49 7.34 3.29
N ILE A 305 -4.64 8.25 3.75
CA ILE A 305 -3.63 8.91 2.91
C ILE A 305 -2.71 7.85 2.29
N LEU A 306 -2.22 6.89 3.08
CA LEU A 306 -1.35 5.82 2.61
C LEU A 306 -2.00 5.01 1.48
N LEU A 307 -3.23 4.53 1.68
CA LEU A 307 -3.96 3.78 0.64
C LEU A 307 -4.25 4.64 -0.59
N GLY A 308 -4.69 5.89 -0.39
CA GLY A 308 -5.01 6.79 -1.49
C GLY A 308 -3.80 7.14 -2.35
N VAL A 309 -2.67 7.47 -1.72
CA VAL A 309 -1.42 7.77 -2.43
C VAL A 309 -0.89 6.53 -3.14
N GLN A 310 -0.97 5.35 -2.52
CA GLN A 310 -0.55 4.09 -3.13
C GLN A 310 -1.36 3.78 -4.39
N ILE A 311 -2.68 3.94 -4.36
CA ILE A 311 -3.57 3.77 -5.52
C ILE A 311 -3.22 4.79 -6.61
N LEU A 312 -3.07 6.07 -6.26
CA LEU A 312 -2.77 7.13 -7.23
C LEU A 312 -1.41 6.91 -7.91
N ILE A 313 -0.37 6.56 -7.15
CA ILE A 313 0.95 6.28 -7.71
C ILE A 313 0.87 5.08 -8.67
N ASN A 314 0.19 4.00 -8.29
CA ASN A 314 0.03 2.85 -9.18
C ASN A 314 -0.70 3.23 -10.47
N LEU A 315 -1.84 3.94 -10.38
CA LEU A 315 -2.59 4.40 -11.55
C LEU A 315 -1.75 5.33 -12.44
N PHE A 316 -1.01 6.28 -11.86
CA PHE A 316 -0.17 7.21 -12.63
C PHE A 316 1.01 6.49 -13.30
N THR A 317 1.57 5.48 -12.66
CA THR A 317 2.60 4.61 -13.26
C THR A 317 2.03 3.86 -14.46
N ILE A 318 0.88 3.24 -14.32
CA ILE A 318 0.22 2.42 -15.35
C ILE A 318 -0.18 3.29 -16.57
N LEU A 319 -0.64 4.50 -16.32
CA LEU A 319 -1.01 5.46 -17.36
C LEU A 319 0.20 6.17 -18.00
N GLY A 320 1.41 5.99 -17.43
CA GLY A 320 2.64 6.60 -17.94
C GLY A 320 2.79 8.08 -17.60
N PHE A 321 2.19 8.55 -16.49
CA PHE A 321 2.38 9.93 -15.98
C PHE A 321 3.63 10.07 -15.09
N ILE A 322 4.07 8.98 -14.49
CA ILE A 322 5.28 8.91 -13.65
C ILE A 322 6.10 7.66 -14.00
N PRO A 323 7.41 7.64 -13.73
CA PRO A 323 8.26 6.46 -13.95
C PRO A 323 7.74 5.23 -13.20
N LEU A 324 8.16 4.04 -13.66
CA LEU A 324 7.80 2.77 -13.02
C LEU A 324 8.28 2.71 -11.57
N THR A 325 7.32 2.65 -10.63
CA THR A 325 7.58 2.70 -9.18
C THR A 325 7.62 1.34 -8.50
N GLY A 326 6.96 0.32 -9.07
CA GLY A 326 6.85 -1.00 -8.44
C GLY A 326 5.92 -1.03 -7.22
N ILE A 327 5.01 -0.07 -7.07
CA ILE A 327 4.05 -0.02 -5.97
C ILE A 327 2.81 -0.83 -6.35
N PRO A 328 2.43 -1.87 -5.57
CA PRO A 328 1.28 -2.69 -5.87
C PRO A 328 -0.04 -1.96 -5.62
N PHE A 329 -1.08 -2.30 -6.40
CA PHE A 329 -2.44 -1.83 -6.15
C PHE A 329 -3.05 -2.59 -4.95
N PRO A 330 -3.54 -1.91 -3.89
CA PRO A 330 -4.01 -2.55 -2.67
C PRO A 330 -5.09 -3.59 -2.93
N LEU A 331 -4.97 -4.78 -2.34
CA LEU A 331 -5.85 -5.95 -2.45
C LEU A 331 -6.06 -6.50 -3.87
N LEU A 332 -5.66 -5.80 -4.91
CA LEU A 332 -5.81 -6.27 -6.29
C LEU A 332 -4.56 -7.02 -6.76
N SER A 333 -3.37 -6.44 -6.52
CA SER A 333 -2.08 -7.01 -6.94
C SER A 333 -1.77 -8.35 -6.24
N LEU A 334 -1.13 -9.25 -6.98
CA LEU A 334 -0.56 -10.46 -6.41
C LEU A 334 0.62 -10.10 -5.50
N GLY A 335 0.54 -10.50 -4.23
CA GLY A 335 1.64 -10.27 -3.30
C GLY A 335 1.25 -10.46 -1.84
N GLY A 336 1.81 -11.46 -1.16
CA GLY A 336 1.47 -11.77 0.23
C GLY A 336 1.70 -10.58 1.17
N SER A 337 2.88 -9.96 1.12
CA SER A 337 3.20 -8.82 2.01
C SER A 337 2.27 -7.63 1.79
N SER A 338 1.89 -7.32 0.54
CA SER A 338 0.96 -6.24 0.22
C SER A 338 -0.46 -6.53 0.70
N ILE A 339 -0.93 -7.76 0.55
CA ILE A 339 -2.25 -8.19 1.05
C ILE A 339 -2.28 -8.14 2.57
N PHE A 340 -1.24 -8.64 3.25
CA PHE A 340 -1.18 -8.65 4.70
C PHE A 340 -1.08 -7.24 5.27
N SER A 341 -0.27 -6.36 4.69
CA SER A 341 -0.18 -4.96 5.09
C SER A 341 -1.52 -4.25 4.92
N THR A 342 -2.21 -4.47 3.80
CA THR A 342 -3.54 -3.89 3.57
C THR A 342 -4.58 -4.48 4.54
N ALA A 343 -4.52 -5.78 4.85
CA ALA A 343 -5.38 -6.41 5.85
C ALA A 343 -5.19 -5.80 7.24
N ILE A 344 -3.95 -5.50 7.65
CA ILE A 344 -3.66 -4.76 8.89
C ILE A 344 -4.33 -3.38 8.85
N ILE A 345 -4.23 -2.64 7.75
CA ILE A 345 -4.86 -1.33 7.62
C ILE A 345 -6.38 -1.42 7.80
N PHE A 346 -7.03 -2.35 7.11
CA PHE A 346 -8.47 -2.58 7.23
C PHE A 346 -8.87 -3.00 8.66
N GLY A 347 -8.08 -3.87 9.30
CA GLY A 347 -8.28 -4.30 10.69
C GLY A 347 -8.16 -3.16 11.69
N LEU A 348 -7.17 -2.27 11.53
CA LEU A 348 -7.00 -1.08 12.38
C LEU A 348 -8.16 -0.09 12.20
N ILE A 349 -8.61 0.15 10.96
CA ILE A 349 -9.77 1.00 10.69
C ILE A 349 -11.02 0.41 11.37
N ASN A 350 -11.22 -0.90 11.24
CA ASN A 350 -12.32 -1.60 11.87
C ASN A 350 -12.24 -1.53 13.41
N ARG A 351 -11.05 -1.65 13.99
CA ARG A 351 -10.84 -1.56 15.44
C ARG A 351 -11.22 -0.18 15.99
N VAL A 352 -10.75 0.90 15.35
CA VAL A 352 -11.12 2.27 15.75
C VAL A 352 -12.63 2.49 15.65
N PHE A 353 -13.27 1.93 14.62
CA PHE A 353 -14.74 1.96 14.51
C PHE A 353 -15.43 1.33 15.72
N ILE A 354 -15.00 0.12 16.11
CA ILE A 354 -15.57 -0.61 17.24
C ILE A 354 -15.37 0.16 18.56
N GLU A 355 -14.15 0.65 18.82
CA GLU A 355 -13.83 1.34 20.07
C GLU A 355 -14.61 2.64 20.26
N ASN A 356 -14.99 3.30 19.18
CA ASN A 356 -15.76 4.54 19.24
C ASN A 356 -17.29 4.33 19.18
N ASN A 357 -17.79 3.10 19.08
CA ASN A 357 -19.21 2.77 18.95
C ASN A 357 -19.91 3.61 17.86
N ILE A 358 -19.24 3.80 16.72
CA ILE A 358 -19.74 4.64 15.64
C ILE A 358 -20.81 3.88 14.86
N VAL A 359 -22.08 4.30 14.96
CA VAL A 359 -23.15 3.83 14.06
C VAL A 359 -23.05 4.62 12.76
N VAL A 360 -22.77 3.95 11.65
CA VAL A 360 -22.62 4.55 10.30
C VAL A 360 -23.82 4.24 9.43
#